data_f3a771664c3b36875325c2e61394c2f2
#
_entry.id   f3a771664c3b36875325c2e61394c2f2
#
_cell.length_a   1.000
_cell.length_b   1.000
_cell.length_c   1.000
_cell.angle_alpha   90.00
_cell.angle_beta   90.00
_cell.angle_gamma   90.00
#
_symmetry.space_group_name_H-M   'P 1'
#
loop_
_entity.id
_entity.type
_entity.pdbx_description
1 polymer ?
#
loop_
_entity_poly.entity_id
_entity_poly.type
_entity_poly.pdbx_seq_one_letter_code
_entity_poly.pdbx_strand_id
1 'polypeptide(L)'
;AGEPSAPTSNRYCVRYSPYFFALALLEEIERAGVALLLDSVVSGCEREGASLTRVIVTNKSGEEAYGARMFIDATGDADLCARAGVPTVQGENYFTYAAFGATLEGCARAVETRDISRLYTTFSGGRATLYGHNHPTNMRRFSGTTGEDVTDYLVRNQLEMLKSLKDDDPR
;
A
#
# COMPACT_ATOMS: atom_id res chain seq x y z
N ALA A 1 10.98 -18.78 0.05
CA ALA A 1 10.19 -18.97 1.24
C ALA A 1 11.04 -18.54 2.43
N GLY A 2 10.60 -17.52 3.18
CA GLY A 2 11.31 -17.08 4.37
C GLY A 2 11.09 -18.11 5.49
N GLU A 3 12.14 -18.45 6.21
CA GLU A 3 12.01 -19.26 7.42
C GLU A 3 11.16 -18.52 8.46
N PRO A 4 10.27 -19.19 9.17
CA PRO A 4 9.52 -18.58 10.23
C PRO A 4 10.48 -18.10 11.33
N SER A 5 10.47 -16.80 11.61
CA SER A 5 11.23 -16.26 12.73
C SER A 5 10.75 -16.86 14.04
N ALA A 6 11.67 -17.05 15.01
CA ALA A 6 11.36 -17.54 16.35
C ALA A 6 10.14 -16.82 16.96
N PRO A 7 9.34 -17.49 17.80
CA PRO A 7 8.10 -16.94 18.32
C PRO A 7 8.38 -15.70 19.17
N THR A 8 8.21 -14.56 18.54
CA THR A 8 8.09 -13.26 19.20
C THR A 8 6.62 -12.97 19.44
N SER A 9 6.31 -11.92 20.19
CA SER A 9 4.93 -11.46 20.43
C SER A 9 4.10 -11.24 19.15
N ASN A 10 4.72 -11.24 17.98
CA ASN A 10 4.10 -11.11 16.66
C ASN A 10 4.05 -12.45 15.92
N ARG A 11 3.39 -13.40 16.49
CA ARG A 11 3.20 -14.79 16.06
C ARG A 11 2.84 -14.99 14.58
N TYR A 12 2.26 -13.97 13.94
CA TYR A 12 1.79 -14.02 12.55
C TYR A 12 2.55 -13.07 11.61
N CYS A 13 3.62 -12.45 12.08
CA CYS A 13 4.44 -11.57 11.25
C CYS A 13 5.58 -12.34 10.62
N VAL A 14 5.60 -12.38 9.30
CA VAL A 14 6.69 -12.97 8.51
C VAL A 14 7.35 -11.87 7.70
N ARG A 15 8.67 -11.81 7.73
CA ARG A 15 9.43 -10.94 6.82
C ARG A 15 9.55 -11.62 5.46
N TYR A 16 9.22 -10.90 4.42
CA TYR A 16 9.31 -11.40 3.05
C TYR A 16 9.82 -10.30 2.12
N SER A 17 10.38 -10.70 0.99
CA SER A 17 10.68 -9.77 -0.10
C SER A 17 9.39 -9.46 -0.85
N PRO A 18 8.96 -8.18 -0.94
CA PRO A 18 7.77 -7.82 -1.71
C PRO A 18 7.84 -8.28 -3.17
N TYR A 19 9.04 -8.23 -3.75
CA TYR A 19 9.25 -8.68 -5.13
C TYR A 19 8.97 -10.18 -5.31
N PHE A 20 9.55 -11.04 -4.48
CA PHE A 20 9.30 -12.48 -4.55
C PHE A 20 7.85 -12.83 -4.20
N PHE A 21 7.24 -12.09 -3.28
CA PHE A 21 5.83 -12.27 -2.95
C PHE A 21 4.94 -11.96 -4.16
N ALA A 22 5.22 -10.87 -4.88
CA ALA A 22 4.49 -10.54 -6.10
C ALA A 22 4.61 -11.63 -7.17
N LEU A 23 5.81 -12.19 -7.36
CA LEU A 23 6.03 -13.31 -8.30
C LEU A 23 5.24 -14.57 -7.89
N ALA A 24 5.24 -14.91 -6.60
CA ALA A 24 4.46 -16.03 -6.10
C ALA A 24 2.96 -15.84 -6.30
N LEU A 25 2.46 -14.62 -6.10
CA LEU A 25 1.04 -14.30 -6.39
C LEU A 25 0.71 -14.43 -7.87
N LEU A 26 1.59 -14.01 -8.76
CA LEU A 26 1.40 -14.18 -10.22
C LEU A 26 1.33 -15.66 -10.61
N GLU A 27 2.19 -16.49 -10.05
CA GLU A 27 2.16 -17.95 -10.27
C GLU A 27 0.82 -18.56 -9.81
N GLU A 28 0.31 -18.15 -8.65
CA GLU A 28 -0.98 -18.63 -8.14
C GLU A 28 -2.16 -18.18 -9.01
N ILE A 29 -2.13 -16.94 -9.51
CA ILE A 29 -3.15 -16.39 -10.42
C ILE A 29 -3.18 -17.18 -11.73
N GLU A 30 -2.02 -17.44 -12.31
CA GLU A 30 -1.88 -18.22 -13.54
C GLU A 30 -2.37 -19.66 -13.32
N ARG A 31 -1.94 -20.31 -12.24
CA ARG A 31 -2.37 -21.67 -11.88
C ARG A 31 -3.89 -21.78 -11.67
N ALA A 32 -4.50 -20.74 -11.13
CA ALA A 32 -5.94 -20.67 -10.93
C ALA A 32 -6.74 -20.34 -12.22
N GLY A 33 -6.06 -20.03 -13.32
CA GLY A 33 -6.70 -19.63 -14.58
C GLY A 33 -7.45 -18.31 -14.51
N VAL A 34 -7.02 -17.40 -13.63
CA VAL A 34 -7.63 -16.09 -13.45
C VAL A 34 -7.10 -15.12 -14.50
N ALA A 35 -7.98 -14.44 -15.22
CA ALA A 35 -7.59 -13.35 -16.11
C ALA A 35 -7.13 -12.14 -15.28
N LEU A 36 -5.89 -11.72 -15.48
CA LEU A 36 -5.30 -10.59 -14.79
C LEU A 36 -5.22 -9.39 -15.73
N LEU A 37 -5.67 -8.24 -15.27
CA LEU A 37 -5.58 -6.96 -15.94
C LEU A 37 -4.78 -5.99 -15.07
N LEU A 38 -3.54 -5.71 -15.45
CA LEU A 38 -2.65 -4.79 -14.74
C LEU A 38 -2.83 -3.35 -15.23
N ASP A 39 -2.28 -2.40 -14.46
CA ASP A 39 -2.32 -0.96 -14.77
C ASP A 39 -3.74 -0.46 -15.03
N SER A 40 -4.66 -0.88 -14.17
CA SER A 40 -6.09 -0.65 -14.34
C SER A 40 -6.71 -0.11 -13.07
N VAL A 41 -7.50 0.94 -13.21
CA VAL A 41 -8.17 1.63 -12.10
C VAL A 41 -9.67 1.58 -12.28
N VAL A 42 -10.40 1.26 -11.22
CA VAL A 42 -11.87 1.34 -11.22
C VAL A 42 -12.27 2.81 -11.29
N SER A 43 -12.84 3.23 -12.43
CA SER A 43 -13.27 4.61 -12.69
C SER A 43 -14.78 4.82 -12.53
N GLY A 44 -15.57 3.74 -12.57
CA GLY A 44 -17.02 3.83 -12.46
C GLY A 44 -17.71 2.48 -12.33
N CYS A 45 -19.03 2.52 -12.35
CA CYS A 45 -19.85 1.31 -12.41
C CYS A 45 -21.23 1.59 -13.01
N GLU A 46 -21.88 0.55 -13.52
CA GLU A 46 -23.27 0.56 -13.97
C GLU A 46 -24.12 -0.28 -13.02
N ARG A 47 -25.35 0.17 -12.76
CA ARG A 47 -26.31 -0.51 -11.89
C ARG A 47 -27.69 -0.57 -12.51
N GLU A 48 -28.40 -1.65 -12.20
CA GLU A 48 -29.84 -1.76 -12.41
C GLU A 48 -30.52 -1.93 -11.04
N GLY A 49 -31.17 -0.86 -10.60
CA GLY A 49 -31.71 -0.82 -9.24
C GLY A 49 -30.62 -0.97 -8.17
N ALA A 50 -30.71 -2.00 -7.36
CA ALA A 50 -29.72 -2.32 -6.31
C ALA A 50 -28.59 -3.25 -6.79
N SER A 51 -28.66 -3.74 -8.03
CA SER A 51 -27.68 -4.70 -8.57
C SER A 51 -26.60 -4.00 -9.37
N LEU A 52 -25.34 -4.31 -9.07
CA LEU A 52 -24.20 -3.93 -9.87
C LEU A 52 -24.14 -4.83 -11.11
N THR A 53 -24.13 -4.25 -12.30
CA THR A 53 -24.13 -4.98 -13.58
C THR A 53 -22.77 -4.95 -14.26
N ARG A 54 -22.04 -3.83 -14.16
CA ARG A 54 -20.71 -3.67 -14.74
C ARG A 54 -19.82 -2.80 -13.88
N VAL A 55 -18.52 -3.07 -13.94
CA VAL A 55 -17.47 -2.18 -13.45
C VAL A 55 -16.82 -1.49 -14.64
N ILE A 56 -16.63 -0.19 -14.55
CA ILE A 56 -15.89 0.61 -15.52
C ILE A 56 -14.46 0.73 -15.04
N VAL A 57 -13.53 0.39 -15.91
CA VAL A 57 -12.09 0.37 -15.64
C VAL A 57 -11.39 1.26 -16.65
N THR A 58 -10.51 2.11 -16.20
CA THR A 58 -9.63 2.93 -17.04
C THR A 58 -8.21 2.37 -17.02
N ASN A 59 -7.66 2.13 -18.20
CA ASN A 59 -6.30 1.65 -18.40
C ASN A 59 -5.69 2.25 -19.69
N LYS A 60 -4.57 1.71 -20.17
CA LYS A 60 -3.93 2.16 -21.41
C LYS A 60 -4.79 2.00 -22.67
N SER A 61 -5.76 1.10 -22.66
CA SER A 61 -6.70 0.91 -23.80
C SER A 61 -7.86 1.91 -23.79
N GLY A 62 -7.98 2.70 -22.72
CA GLY A 62 -9.08 3.61 -22.49
C GLY A 62 -10.05 3.11 -21.43
N GLU A 63 -11.33 3.43 -21.56
CA GLU A 63 -12.39 2.93 -20.67
C GLU A 63 -12.98 1.62 -21.20
N GLU A 64 -13.05 0.64 -20.33
CA GLU A 64 -13.61 -0.68 -20.63
C GLU A 64 -14.63 -1.08 -19.55
N ALA A 65 -15.70 -1.75 -19.97
CA ALA A 65 -16.77 -2.19 -19.07
C ALA A 65 -16.76 -3.72 -18.90
N TYR A 66 -16.65 -4.18 -17.68
CA TYR A 66 -16.61 -5.61 -17.34
C TYR A 66 -17.86 -6.02 -16.58
N GLY A 67 -18.63 -6.96 -17.15
CA GLY A 67 -19.80 -7.56 -16.53
C GLY A 67 -19.43 -8.85 -15.79
N ALA A 68 -20.07 -9.09 -14.65
CA ALA A 68 -19.92 -10.32 -13.88
C ALA A 68 -21.22 -10.66 -13.12
N ARG A 69 -21.30 -11.90 -12.65
CA ARG A 69 -22.40 -12.33 -11.76
C ARG A 69 -22.19 -11.87 -10.31
N MET A 70 -20.93 -11.62 -9.95
CA MET A 70 -20.54 -11.18 -8.61
C MET A 70 -19.29 -10.29 -8.73
N PHE A 71 -19.23 -9.26 -7.92
CA PHE A 71 -18.12 -8.34 -7.81
C PHE A 71 -17.56 -8.36 -6.40
N ILE A 72 -16.24 -8.33 -6.30
CA ILE A 72 -15.53 -8.23 -5.04
C ILE A 72 -14.71 -6.94 -5.08
N ASP A 73 -15.03 -6.01 -4.16
CA ASP A 73 -14.25 -4.80 -4.00
C ASP A 73 -13.02 -5.08 -3.12
N ALA A 74 -11.85 -5.03 -3.73
CA ALA A 74 -10.55 -5.16 -3.09
C ALA A 74 -9.64 -3.97 -3.43
N THR A 75 -10.23 -2.80 -3.69
CA THR A 75 -9.50 -1.57 -4.07
C THR A 75 -8.67 -0.97 -2.94
N GLY A 76 -8.87 -1.43 -1.71
CA GLY A 76 -8.19 -0.91 -0.50
C GLY A 76 -9.05 0.14 0.22
N ASP A 77 -9.58 1.10 -0.53
CA ASP A 77 -10.35 2.22 0.00
C ASP A 77 -11.87 2.11 -0.27
N ALA A 78 -12.36 0.94 -0.68
CA ALA A 78 -13.75 0.67 -1.04
C ALA A 78 -14.25 1.57 -2.19
N ASP A 79 -13.42 1.82 -3.18
CA ASP A 79 -13.71 2.72 -4.30
C ASP A 79 -14.92 2.25 -5.12
N LEU A 80 -15.02 0.95 -5.39
CA LEU A 80 -16.16 0.38 -6.10
C LEU A 80 -17.44 0.52 -5.29
N CYS A 81 -17.40 0.22 -4.00
CA CYS A 81 -18.54 0.37 -3.09
C CYS A 81 -19.02 1.82 -3.05
N ALA A 82 -18.10 2.78 -2.90
CA ALA A 82 -18.44 4.21 -2.91
C ALA A 82 -19.07 4.65 -4.23
N ARG A 83 -18.50 4.25 -5.38
CA ARG A 83 -19.04 4.54 -6.71
C ARG A 83 -20.40 3.87 -6.95
N ALA A 84 -20.61 2.70 -6.40
CA ALA A 84 -21.88 1.99 -6.45
C ALA A 84 -22.92 2.58 -5.49
N GLY A 85 -22.60 3.60 -4.70
CA GLY A 85 -23.52 4.23 -3.76
C GLY A 85 -23.85 3.35 -2.53
N VAL A 86 -22.99 2.38 -2.23
CA VAL A 86 -23.08 1.60 -0.99
C VAL A 86 -22.67 2.52 0.17
N PRO A 87 -23.40 2.54 1.29
CA PRO A 87 -23.01 3.33 2.44
C PRO A 87 -21.60 2.95 2.94
N THR A 88 -20.70 3.92 2.98
CA THR A 88 -19.33 3.76 3.45
C THR A 88 -19.07 4.70 4.62
N VAL A 89 -18.10 4.37 5.45
CA VAL A 89 -17.63 5.24 6.53
C VAL A 89 -16.31 5.85 6.08
N GLN A 90 -16.27 7.18 6.09
CA GLN A 90 -15.05 7.92 5.81
C GLN A 90 -14.42 8.36 7.12
N GLY A 91 -13.12 8.11 7.26
CA GLY A 91 -12.29 8.57 8.36
C GLY A 91 -11.17 9.47 7.89
N GLU A 92 -10.41 9.97 8.84
CA GLU A 92 -9.19 10.72 8.57
C GLU A 92 -7.98 9.90 9.00
N ASN A 93 -6.95 9.88 8.16
CA ASN A 93 -5.71 9.15 8.40
C ASN A 93 -4.68 10.04 9.09
N TYR A 94 -3.93 9.42 9.96
CA TYR A 94 -2.79 10.04 10.60
C TYR A 94 -1.58 10.04 9.68
N PHE A 95 -0.74 11.07 9.85
CA PHE A 95 0.49 11.19 9.10
C PHE A 95 1.48 10.09 9.52
N THR A 96 1.92 9.32 8.54
CA THR A 96 2.99 8.34 8.73
C THR A 96 3.72 8.13 7.41
N TYR A 97 5.02 7.91 7.48
CA TYR A 97 5.80 7.48 6.35
C TYR A 97 6.76 6.35 6.76
N ALA A 98 7.06 5.50 5.82
CA ALA A 98 8.10 4.49 5.97
C ALA A 98 8.91 4.42 4.67
N ALA A 99 10.21 4.35 4.81
CA ALA A 99 11.11 4.08 3.70
C ALA A 99 12.05 2.93 4.07
N PHE A 100 12.41 2.14 3.08
CA PHE A 100 13.40 1.09 3.21
C PHE A 100 14.68 1.53 2.50
N GLY A 101 15.79 1.46 3.19
CA GLY A 101 17.10 1.76 2.64
C GLY A 101 18.09 0.66 2.98
N ALA A 102 19.03 0.42 2.08
CA ALA A 102 20.20 -0.42 2.33
C ALA A 102 21.44 0.48 2.37
N THR A 103 22.28 0.31 3.38
CA THR A 103 23.59 0.97 3.45
C THR A 103 24.68 0.05 2.90
N LEU A 104 25.78 0.60 2.40
CA LEU A 104 26.93 -0.19 1.96
C LEU A 104 27.48 -1.09 3.09
N GLU A 105 27.49 -0.59 4.31
CA GLU A 105 27.87 -1.36 5.49
C GLU A 105 26.88 -2.51 5.76
N GLY A 106 25.58 -2.28 5.64
CA GLY A 106 24.56 -3.32 5.75
C GLY A 106 24.71 -4.39 4.68
N CYS A 107 25.02 -4.00 3.44
CA CYS A 107 25.29 -4.92 2.35
C CYS A 107 26.55 -5.77 2.63
N ALA A 108 27.66 -5.14 3.03
CA ALA A 108 28.89 -5.85 3.37
C ALA A 108 28.67 -6.87 4.51
N ARG A 109 27.97 -6.45 5.55
CA ARG A 109 27.60 -7.33 6.68
C ARG A 109 26.72 -8.48 6.25
N ALA A 110 25.73 -8.25 5.39
CA ALA A 110 24.86 -9.30 4.88
C ALA A 110 25.63 -10.35 4.06
N VAL A 111 26.60 -9.93 3.27
CA VAL A 111 27.50 -10.83 2.53
C VAL A 111 28.37 -11.64 3.48
N GLU A 112 29.00 -11.00 4.45
CA GLU A 112 29.88 -11.63 5.42
C GLU A 112 29.17 -12.67 6.27
N THR A 113 27.99 -12.32 6.80
CA THR A 113 27.21 -13.19 7.70
C THR A 113 26.28 -14.16 6.96
N ARG A 114 26.09 -13.96 5.65
CA ARG A 114 25.06 -14.64 4.84
C ARG A 114 23.63 -14.45 5.41
N ASP A 115 23.41 -13.36 6.12
CA ASP A 115 22.13 -13.01 6.72
C ASP A 115 21.59 -11.71 6.13
N ILE A 116 20.56 -11.81 5.32
CA ILE A 116 19.89 -10.67 4.69
C ILE A 116 18.84 -10.01 5.59
N SER A 117 18.54 -10.58 6.74
CA SER A 117 17.49 -10.05 7.64
C SER A 117 17.78 -8.64 8.14
N ARG A 118 19.05 -8.25 8.15
CA ARG A 118 19.52 -6.93 8.58
C ARG A 118 19.99 -6.04 7.43
N LEU A 119 19.77 -6.47 6.19
CA LEU A 119 20.17 -5.71 5.01
C LEU A 119 19.45 -4.37 4.91
N TYR A 120 18.18 -4.35 5.27
CA TYR A 120 17.36 -3.16 5.14
C TYR A 120 17.20 -2.46 6.48
N THR A 121 17.48 -1.17 6.48
CA THR A 121 17.10 -0.27 7.56
C THR A 121 15.76 0.37 7.22
N THR A 122 14.82 0.31 8.15
CA THR A 122 13.55 1.00 8.01
C THR A 122 13.69 2.40 8.58
N PHE A 123 13.57 3.39 7.73
CA PHE A 123 13.40 4.78 8.14
C PHE A 123 11.90 5.02 8.28
N SER A 124 11.44 5.34 9.46
CA SER A 124 10.04 5.67 9.69
C SER A 124 9.97 6.99 10.45
N GLY A 125 9.23 7.92 9.91
CA GLY A 125 8.88 9.16 10.58
C GLY A 125 7.37 9.27 10.74
N GLY A 126 6.98 10.23 11.57
CA GLY A 126 5.59 10.40 11.89
C GLY A 126 5.03 9.34 12.84
N ARG A 127 5.49 8.11 12.78
CA ARG A 127 5.11 6.95 13.61
C ARG A 127 3.72 7.03 14.25
N ALA A 128 2.78 7.68 13.56
CA ALA A 128 1.42 7.76 14.04
C ALA A 128 0.84 6.34 14.06
N THR A 129 0.35 5.93 15.20
CA THR A 129 -0.40 4.68 15.32
C THR A 129 -1.79 4.85 14.71
N LEU A 130 -2.52 3.77 14.55
CA LEU A 130 -3.94 3.80 14.18
C LEU A 130 -4.80 4.68 15.08
N TYR A 131 -4.32 4.97 16.30
CA TYR A 131 -4.99 5.83 17.28
C TYR A 131 -4.45 7.27 17.33
N GLY A 132 -3.54 7.62 16.41
CA GLY A 132 -2.99 8.97 16.31
C GLY A 132 -1.87 9.31 17.30
N HIS A 133 -1.35 8.35 18.06
CA HIS A 133 -0.16 8.58 18.86
C HIS A 133 0.99 9.00 17.97
N ASN A 134 1.73 10.03 18.36
CA ASN A 134 2.85 10.61 17.63
C ASN A 134 2.47 11.30 16.29
N HIS A 135 1.18 11.56 16.03
CA HIS A 135 0.82 12.42 14.93
C HIS A 135 1.34 13.85 15.21
N PRO A 136 2.03 14.50 14.25
CA PRO A 136 2.56 15.84 14.45
C PRO A 136 1.44 16.83 14.76
N THR A 137 1.62 17.63 15.81
CA THR A 137 0.56 18.56 16.31
C THR A 137 0.20 19.67 15.33
N ASN A 138 1.14 20.00 14.43
CA ASN A 138 0.97 21.03 13.40
C ASN A 138 0.60 20.45 12.03
N MET A 139 0.38 19.14 11.95
CA MET A 139 0.00 18.45 10.73
C MET A 139 -1.51 18.16 10.75
N ARG A 140 -2.19 18.47 9.63
CA ARG A 140 -3.57 18.06 9.45
C ARG A 140 -3.70 16.55 9.26
N ARG A 141 -4.86 16.01 9.46
CA ARG A 141 -5.20 14.65 9.04
C ARG A 141 -5.61 14.65 7.58
N PHE A 142 -5.56 13.48 6.95
CA PHE A 142 -5.81 13.30 5.52
C PHE A 142 -6.94 12.30 5.31
N SER A 143 -7.90 12.63 4.47
CA SER A 143 -8.99 11.71 4.15
C SER A 143 -8.59 10.68 3.11
N GLY A 144 -7.71 11.04 2.17
CA GLY A 144 -7.30 10.19 1.06
C GLY A 144 -8.39 9.94 0.00
N THR A 145 -9.48 10.71 0.03
CA THR A 145 -10.65 10.50 -0.85
C THR A 145 -10.65 11.38 -2.09
N THR A 146 -9.74 12.33 -2.19
CA THR A 146 -9.58 13.19 -3.36
C THR A 146 -8.15 13.17 -3.85
N GLY A 147 -7.94 13.36 -5.16
CA GLY A 147 -6.60 13.43 -5.75
C GLY A 147 -5.75 14.55 -5.15
N GLU A 148 -6.36 15.68 -4.77
CA GLU A 148 -5.68 16.79 -4.11
C GLU A 148 -5.20 16.38 -2.71
N ASP A 149 -6.05 15.74 -1.92
CA ASP A 149 -5.71 15.30 -0.57
C ASP A 149 -4.61 14.23 -0.58
N VAL A 150 -4.70 13.26 -1.49
CA VAL A 150 -3.66 12.24 -1.69
C VAL A 150 -2.34 12.88 -2.13
N THR A 151 -2.39 13.85 -3.04
CA THR A 151 -1.19 14.55 -3.52
C THR A 151 -0.51 15.31 -2.39
N ASP A 152 -1.27 16.09 -1.61
CA ASP A 152 -0.74 16.82 -0.45
C ASP A 152 -0.14 15.88 0.59
N TYR A 153 -0.83 14.77 0.89
CA TYR A 153 -0.32 13.74 1.78
C TYR A 153 1.01 13.16 1.30
N LEU A 154 1.10 12.73 0.05
CA LEU A 154 2.30 12.12 -0.51
C LEU A 154 3.48 13.10 -0.55
N VAL A 155 3.24 14.35 -1.00
CA VAL A 155 4.28 15.37 -1.06
C VAL A 155 4.81 15.69 0.34
N ARG A 156 3.93 15.89 1.33
CA ARG A 156 4.37 16.13 2.71
C ARG A 156 5.14 14.97 3.31
N ASN A 157 4.70 13.73 3.04
CA ASN A 157 5.44 12.54 3.48
C ASN A 157 6.87 12.53 2.94
N GLN A 158 7.06 12.78 1.65
CA GLN A 158 8.38 12.80 1.03
C GLN A 158 9.27 13.94 1.56
N LEU A 159 8.70 15.12 1.77
CA LEU A 159 9.45 16.25 2.29
C LEU A 159 9.86 16.08 3.75
N GLU A 160 8.99 15.55 4.60
CA GLU A 160 9.33 15.26 5.99
C GLU A 160 10.37 14.13 6.09
N MET A 161 10.27 13.11 5.24
CA MET A 161 11.30 12.07 5.16
C MET A 161 12.66 12.68 4.74
N LEU A 162 12.67 13.52 3.71
CA LEU A 162 13.89 14.19 3.25
C LEU A 162 14.50 15.06 4.36
N LYS A 163 13.68 15.79 5.10
CA LYS A 163 14.11 16.59 6.24
C LYS A 163 14.75 15.72 7.31
N SER A 164 14.09 14.63 7.71
CA SER A 164 14.64 13.70 8.70
C SER A 164 16.00 13.12 8.26
N LEU A 165 16.13 12.73 6.99
CA LEU A 165 17.39 12.23 6.46
C LEU A 165 18.50 13.27 6.46
N LYS A 166 18.18 14.56 6.25
CA LYS A 166 19.16 15.67 6.31
C LYS A 166 19.56 16.01 7.74
N ASP A 167 18.61 15.92 8.67
CA ASP A 167 18.87 16.19 10.09
C ASP A 167 19.73 15.08 10.72
N ASP A 168 19.62 13.85 10.22
CA ASP A 168 20.41 12.69 10.66
C ASP A 168 21.83 12.63 10.02
N ASP A 169 22.12 13.45 8.98
CA ASP A 169 23.41 13.53 8.32
C ASP A 169 24.12 14.85 8.68
N PRO A 170 25.11 14.82 9.56
CA PRO A 170 25.81 16.01 10.04
C PRO A 170 26.79 16.64 9.03
N ARG A 171 26.80 16.25 7.76
CA ARG A 171 27.64 16.82 6.71
C ARG A 171 27.09 18.09 6.12
#